data_8403191e8237d42dcb0fa96aa4fee72e
#
_entry.id   8403191e8237d42dcb0fa96aa4fee72e
#
_cell.length_a   1.000
_cell.length_b   1.000
_cell.length_c   1.000
_cell.angle_alpha   90.00
_cell.angle_beta   90.00
_cell.angle_gamma   90.00
#
_symmetry.space_group_name_H-M   'P 1'
#
loop_
_entity.id
_entity.type
_entity.pdbx_description
1 polymer ?
#
loop_
_entity_poly.entity_id
_entity_poly.type
_entity_poly.pdbx_seq_one_letter_code
_entity_poly.pdbx_strand_id
1 'polypeptide(L)'
;MPDNKMQVQAVTKIFDTVASHYDCPALRFFPMVADQLIARIKPANSSKHLDIATGTGMVAIAACQAVGQSGRVTGIDLSENMLQQAQKNLSHRGYGNIDFHQMDAGDLEFKDRYFDSASCSFGIFFLPDPAKALKSWLRVLKPGATIGLTTFGVDAMMPMMQNFLQQVESMDISILGSKKIEAFRNPEHCLQLLTDAGFQNAACETKQMGYHLAKAEDWWEMLYHSGTRGLIEQIPAERLSAFMQQQLQQADSMKTCDGIWLNLPIHFFTATKKTL
;
A
#
# COMPACT_ATOMS: atom_id res chain seq x y z
N MET A 1 -13.09 -15.72 13.33
CA MET A 1 -14.47 -15.32 13.06
C MET A 1 -14.68 -15.42 11.54
N PRO A 2 -15.83 -15.94 11.05
CA PRO A 2 -16.02 -16.19 9.61
C PRO A 2 -15.89 -14.93 8.77
N ASP A 3 -16.23 -13.77 9.32
CA ASP A 3 -16.21 -12.47 8.65
C ASP A 3 -14.78 -12.00 8.23
N ASN A 4 -13.79 -12.22 9.08
CA ASN A 4 -12.39 -11.84 8.79
C ASN A 4 -11.78 -12.66 7.63
N LYS A 5 -12.11 -13.96 7.54
CA LYS A 5 -11.59 -14.81 6.47
C LYS A 5 -12.17 -14.44 5.11
N MET A 6 -13.46 -14.12 5.06
CA MET A 6 -14.12 -13.65 3.84
C MET A 6 -13.55 -12.31 3.37
N GLN A 7 -13.30 -11.38 4.31
CA GLN A 7 -12.67 -10.09 3.99
C GLN A 7 -11.27 -10.29 3.39
N VAL A 8 -10.43 -11.13 3.99
CA VAL A 8 -9.09 -11.45 3.49
C VAL A 8 -9.17 -12.02 2.08
N GLN A 9 -10.03 -13.02 1.86
CA GLN A 9 -10.19 -13.63 0.53
C GLN A 9 -10.67 -12.63 -0.53
N ALA A 10 -11.61 -11.74 -0.20
CA ALA A 10 -12.08 -10.71 -1.11
C ALA A 10 -10.97 -9.73 -1.50
N VAL A 11 -10.18 -9.26 -0.52
CA VAL A 11 -9.04 -8.38 -0.76
C VAL A 11 -7.99 -9.08 -1.62
N THR A 12 -7.61 -10.32 -1.29
CA THR A 12 -6.63 -11.10 -2.07
C THR A 12 -7.09 -11.25 -3.52
N LYS A 13 -8.37 -11.58 -3.76
CA LYS A 13 -8.92 -11.71 -5.12
C LYS A 13 -8.81 -10.41 -5.92
N ILE A 14 -9.07 -9.26 -5.30
CA ILE A 14 -8.93 -7.95 -5.96
C ILE A 14 -7.48 -7.76 -6.41
N PHE A 15 -6.51 -7.97 -5.53
CA PHE A 15 -5.10 -7.81 -5.84
C PHE A 15 -4.58 -8.84 -6.84
N ASP A 16 -5.05 -10.09 -6.81
CA ASP A 16 -4.79 -11.08 -7.86
C ASP A 16 -5.28 -10.61 -9.23
N THR A 17 -6.46 -9.96 -9.28
CA THR A 17 -7.04 -9.45 -10.54
C THR A 17 -6.24 -8.30 -11.14
N VAL A 18 -5.73 -7.38 -10.31
CA VAL A 18 -5.06 -6.16 -10.80
C VAL A 18 -3.55 -6.32 -10.97
N ALA A 19 -2.94 -7.39 -10.47
CA ALA A 19 -1.50 -7.57 -10.37
C ALA A 19 -0.71 -7.27 -11.64
N SER A 20 -1.19 -7.73 -12.81
CA SER A 20 -0.50 -7.57 -14.09
C SER A 20 -0.45 -6.13 -14.61
N HIS A 21 -1.31 -5.24 -14.09
CA HIS A 21 -1.41 -3.84 -14.51
C HIS A 21 -1.21 -2.85 -13.34
N TYR A 22 -0.88 -3.37 -12.14
CA TYR A 22 -0.71 -2.55 -10.93
C TYR A 22 0.42 -1.53 -11.06
N ASP A 23 1.44 -1.82 -11.89
CA ASP A 23 2.59 -0.95 -12.15
C ASP A 23 2.37 -0.02 -13.35
N CYS A 24 1.12 0.25 -13.75
CA CYS A 24 0.81 1.15 -14.86
C CYS A 24 1.30 2.59 -14.58
N PRO A 25 1.60 3.39 -15.63
CA PRO A 25 2.11 4.76 -15.48
C PRO A 25 1.19 5.68 -14.66
N ALA A 26 -0.11 5.40 -14.63
CA ALA A 26 -1.08 6.15 -13.83
C ALA A 26 -0.87 5.96 -12.31
N LEU A 27 -0.28 4.83 -11.89
CA LEU A 27 0.03 4.48 -10.49
C LEU A 27 1.51 4.74 -10.12
N ARG A 28 2.23 5.58 -10.88
CA ARG A 28 3.67 5.85 -10.69
C ARG A 28 4.06 6.42 -9.33
N PHE A 29 3.10 6.78 -8.48
CA PHE A 29 3.41 7.22 -7.11
C PHE A 29 3.93 6.08 -6.23
N PHE A 30 3.56 4.82 -6.47
CA PHE A 30 4.01 3.70 -5.65
C PHE A 30 5.54 3.58 -5.60
N PRO A 31 6.28 3.52 -6.72
CA PRO A 31 7.75 3.51 -6.66
C PRO A 31 8.33 4.79 -6.03
N MET A 32 7.74 5.96 -6.29
CA MET A 32 8.20 7.22 -5.67
C MET A 32 8.04 7.20 -4.14
N VAL A 33 6.92 6.65 -3.65
CA VAL A 33 6.66 6.49 -2.21
C VAL A 33 7.58 5.43 -1.61
N ALA A 34 7.86 4.34 -2.34
CA ALA A 34 8.78 3.30 -1.90
C ALA A 34 10.18 3.87 -1.58
N ASP A 35 10.75 4.66 -2.49
CA ASP A 35 12.05 5.32 -2.29
C ASP A 35 12.03 6.25 -1.06
N GLN A 36 10.96 7.04 -0.90
CA GLN A 36 10.80 7.95 0.22
C GLN A 36 10.63 7.21 1.56
N LEU A 37 9.94 6.05 1.57
CA LEU A 37 9.77 5.22 2.76
C LEU A 37 11.12 4.62 3.19
N ILE A 38 11.86 4.02 2.27
CA ILE A 38 13.17 3.43 2.56
C ILE A 38 14.19 4.49 3.01
N ALA A 39 14.16 5.69 2.42
CA ALA A 39 15.00 6.80 2.85
C ALA A 39 14.74 7.25 4.31
N ARG A 40 13.54 6.98 4.86
CA ARG A 40 13.18 7.25 6.27
C ARG A 40 13.53 6.10 7.19
N ILE A 41 13.31 4.85 6.77
CA ILE A 41 13.68 3.64 7.54
C ILE A 41 15.20 3.55 7.66
N LYS A 42 15.94 3.88 6.60
CA LYS A 42 17.41 3.81 6.51
C LYS A 42 17.94 2.41 6.89
N PRO A 43 17.53 1.34 6.19
CA PRO A 43 18.08 0.01 6.46
C PRO A 43 19.61 0.06 6.38
N ALA A 44 20.27 -0.53 7.35
CA ALA A 44 21.75 -0.56 7.36
C ALA A 44 22.28 -1.47 6.23
N ASN A 45 23.47 -1.17 5.72
CA ASN A 45 24.15 -2.08 4.79
C ASN A 45 24.32 -3.46 5.44
N SER A 46 24.19 -4.53 4.65
CA SER A 46 24.30 -5.92 5.11
C SER A 46 23.21 -6.37 6.11
N SER A 47 22.15 -5.58 6.29
CA SER A 47 21.03 -5.91 7.18
C SER A 47 19.96 -6.77 6.51
N LYS A 48 19.02 -7.29 7.32
CA LYS A 48 17.85 -8.04 6.89
C LYS A 48 16.61 -7.14 6.98
N HIS A 49 15.96 -6.91 5.86
CA HIS A 49 14.75 -6.11 5.77
C HIS A 49 13.54 -7.00 5.43
N LEU A 50 12.39 -6.73 6.07
CA LEU A 50 11.10 -7.36 5.76
C LEU A 50 10.17 -6.34 5.12
N ASP A 51 9.68 -6.62 3.91
CA ASP A 51 8.63 -5.82 3.25
C ASP A 51 7.29 -6.56 3.33
N ILE A 52 6.37 -6.02 4.13
CA ILE A 52 5.09 -6.62 4.49
C ILE A 52 4.02 -6.08 3.56
N ALA A 53 3.20 -6.96 2.97
CA ALA A 53 2.28 -6.65 1.88
C ALA A 53 3.05 -5.99 0.72
N THR A 54 4.06 -6.71 0.22
CA THR A 54 5.05 -6.20 -0.74
C THR A 54 4.45 -5.88 -2.12
N GLY A 55 3.26 -6.41 -2.43
CA GLY A 55 2.60 -6.24 -3.72
C GLY A 55 3.51 -6.63 -4.88
N THR A 56 3.70 -5.73 -5.83
CA THR A 56 4.59 -5.91 -6.98
C THR A 56 6.07 -5.69 -6.67
N GLY A 57 6.44 -5.57 -5.37
CA GLY A 57 7.82 -5.56 -4.89
C GLY A 57 8.53 -4.20 -4.91
N MET A 58 7.83 -3.09 -5.10
CA MET A 58 8.48 -1.77 -5.26
C MET A 58 9.30 -1.37 -4.03
N VAL A 59 8.77 -1.57 -2.81
CA VAL A 59 9.49 -1.25 -1.56
C VAL A 59 10.61 -2.25 -1.31
N ALA A 60 10.38 -3.55 -1.56
CA ALA A 60 11.41 -4.59 -1.44
C ALA A 60 12.61 -4.29 -2.35
N ILE A 61 12.37 -3.84 -3.58
CA ILE A 61 13.42 -3.47 -4.55
C ILE A 61 14.19 -2.23 -4.05
N ALA A 62 13.50 -1.20 -3.56
CA ALA A 62 14.15 -0.01 -2.98
C ALA A 62 14.97 -0.38 -1.73
N ALA A 63 14.46 -1.26 -0.87
CA ALA A 63 15.17 -1.77 0.31
C ALA A 63 16.43 -2.56 -0.09
N CYS A 64 16.36 -3.34 -1.18
CA CYS A 64 17.49 -4.12 -1.68
C CYS A 64 18.69 -3.23 -2.07
N GLN A 65 18.42 -2.08 -2.68
CA GLN A 65 19.45 -1.09 -2.96
C GLN A 65 20.10 -0.56 -1.68
N ALA A 66 19.30 -0.28 -0.65
CA ALA A 66 19.78 0.26 0.61
C ALA A 66 20.62 -0.73 1.43
N VAL A 67 20.18 -2.01 1.51
CA VAL A 67 20.92 -3.04 2.27
C VAL A 67 22.16 -3.55 1.53
N GLY A 68 22.27 -3.31 0.23
CA GLY A 68 23.40 -3.74 -0.60
C GLY A 68 23.46 -5.27 -0.81
N GLN A 69 24.45 -5.74 -1.57
CA GLN A 69 24.55 -7.15 -1.99
C GLN A 69 24.70 -8.15 -0.83
N SER A 70 25.30 -7.73 0.28
CA SER A 70 25.49 -8.57 1.48
C SER A 70 24.27 -8.57 2.42
N GLY A 71 23.29 -7.69 2.19
CA GLY A 71 22.04 -7.67 2.91
C GLY A 71 21.03 -8.65 2.30
N ARG A 72 19.90 -8.83 2.98
CA ARG A 72 18.80 -9.69 2.52
C ARG A 72 17.48 -8.98 2.67
N VAL A 73 16.63 -9.05 1.65
CA VAL A 73 15.25 -8.55 1.69
C VAL A 73 14.31 -9.74 1.58
N THR A 74 13.26 -9.73 2.40
CA THR A 74 12.16 -10.68 2.31
C THR A 74 10.89 -9.89 2.06
N GLY A 75 10.21 -10.12 0.94
CA GLY A 75 8.89 -9.57 0.64
C GLY A 75 7.82 -10.62 0.89
N ILE A 76 6.73 -10.23 1.53
CA ILE A 76 5.57 -11.12 1.72
C ILE A 76 4.29 -10.48 1.21
N ASP A 77 3.43 -11.28 0.61
CA ASP A 77 2.07 -10.89 0.21
C ASP A 77 1.14 -12.10 0.23
N LEU A 78 -0.17 -11.89 0.36
CA LEU A 78 -1.15 -12.97 0.23
C LEU A 78 -1.50 -13.29 -1.22
N SER A 79 -1.40 -12.30 -2.11
CA SER A 79 -1.67 -12.46 -3.54
C SER A 79 -0.49 -13.11 -4.24
N GLU A 80 -0.71 -14.33 -4.73
CA GLU A 80 0.29 -15.03 -5.53
C GLU A 80 0.60 -14.29 -6.84
N ASN A 81 -0.40 -13.68 -7.48
CA ASN A 81 -0.22 -12.93 -8.71
C ASN A 81 0.61 -11.65 -8.50
N MET A 82 0.46 -10.97 -7.35
CA MET A 82 1.34 -9.86 -6.96
C MET A 82 2.79 -10.32 -6.81
N LEU A 83 3.03 -11.44 -6.14
CA LEU A 83 4.38 -11.99 -5.99
C LEU A 83 4.98 -12.43 -7.33
N GLN A 84 4.20 -13.00 -8.23
CA GLN A 84 4.65 -13.31 -9.58
C GLN A 84 5.05 -12.04 -10.35
N GLN A 85 4.29 -10.96 -10.22
CA GLN A 85 4.65 -9.67 -10.81
C GLN A 85 5.89 -9.07 -10.14
N ALA A 86 6.03 -9.17 -8.81
CA ALA A 86 7.24 -8.77 -8.08
C ALA A 86 8.48 -9.50 -8.59
N GLN A 87 8.36 -10.80 -8.82
CA GLN A 87 9.47 -11.61 -9.37
C GLN A 87 9.85 -11.17 -10.80
N LYS A 88 8.87 -10.79 -11.65
CA LYS A 88 9.14 -10.23 -12.98
C LYS A 88 9.87 -8.88 -12.86
N ASN A 89 9.39 -8.00 -11.99
CA ASN A 89 10.01 -6.70 -11.74
C ASN A 89 11.45 -6.82 -11.24
N LEU A 90 11.71 -7.81 -10.39
CA LEU A 90 13.05 -8.14 -9.88
C LEU A 90 13.97 -8.63 -11.00
N SER A 91 13.50 -9.53 -11.87
CA SER A 91 14.32 -10.13 -12.92
C SER A 91 14.94 -9.11 -13.88
N HIS A 92 14.24 -7.99 -14.11
CA HIS A 92 14.73 -6.89 -14.95
C HIS A 92 15.81 -6.03 -14.29
N ARG A 93 16.07 -6.19 -12.98
CA ARG A 93 16.96 -5.31 -12.20
C ARG A 93 18.24 -5.98 -11.72
N GLY A 94 18.37 -7.31 -11.89
CA GLY A 94 19.59 -8.06 -11.59
C GLY A 94 19.93 -8.21 -10.10
N TYR A 95 18.96 -7.99 -9.19
CA TYR A 95 19.16 -8.22 -7.75
C TYR A 95 18.95 -9.69 -7.42
N GLY A 96 19.87 -10.28 -6.63
CA GLY A 96 19.83 -11.69 -6.21
C GLY A 96 19.58 -11.91 -4.72
N ASN A 97 19.35 -10.85 -3.97
CA ASN A 97 19.22 -10.86 -2.51
C ASN A 97 17.84 -10.50 -1.99
N ILE A 98 16.81 -10.74 -2.81
CA ILE A 98 15.38 -10.66 -2.45
C ILE A 98 14.74 -12.04 -2.59
N ASP A 99 13.95 -12.44 -1.59
CA ASP A 99 13.04 -13.59 -1.65
C ASP A 99 11.60 -13.11 -1.45
N PHE A 100 10.67 -13.67 -2.22
CA PHE A 100 9.25 -13.44 -2.06
C PHE A 100 8.53 -14.69 -1.53
N HIS A 101 7.63 -14.52 -0.53
CA HIS A 101 6.88 -15.62 0.07
C HIS A 101 5.41 -15.27 0.20
N GLN A 102 4.52 -16.20 -0.16
CA GLN A 102 3.11 -16.07 0.13
C GLN A 102 2.88 -16.26 1.62
N MET A 103 2.41 -15.20 2.31
CA MET A 103 2.22 -15.19 3.76
C MET A 103 1.20 -14.14 4.18
N ASP A 104 0.43 -14.46 5.24
CA ASP A 104 -0.50 -13.50 5.85
C ASP A 104 0.27 -12.45 6.67
N ALA A 105 0.13 -11.18 6.31
CA ALA A 105 0.68 -10.07 7.06
C ALA A 105 0.12 -9.96 8.49
N GLY A 106 -1.06 -10.52 8.76
CA GLY A 106 -1.69 -10.55 10.07
C GLY A 106 -1.09 -11.56 11.04
N ASP A 107 -0.33 -12.56 10.53
CA ASP A 107 0.27 -13.62 11.35
C ASP A 107 1.59 -14.13 10.74
N LEU A 108 2.69 -13.48 11.09
CA LEU A 108 4.00 -13.76 10.51
C LEU A 108 4.60 -15.07 11.05
N GLU A 109 4.99 -15.97 10.14
CA GLU A 109 5.60 -17.27 10.46
C GLU A 109 7.13 -17.19 10.63
N PHE A 110 7.68 -16.01 10.81
CA PHE A 110 9.11 -15.84 11.09
C PHE A 110 9.43 -15.98 12.59
N LYS A 111 10.67 -16.38 12.86
CA LYS A 111 11.19 -16.42 14.23
C LYS A 111 11.31 -15.01 14.82
N ASP A 112 11.28 -14.95 16.15
CA ASP A 112 11.45 -13.72 16.90
C ASP A 112 12.80 -13.05 16.61
N ARG A 113 12.82 -11.72 16.64
CA ARG A 113 14.05 -10.91 16.56
C ARG A 113 14.95 -11.28 15.37
N TYR A 114 14.36 -11.39 14.19
CA TYR A 114 15.07 -11.83 12.99
C TYR A 114 15.47 -10.69 12.05
N PHE A 115 14.59 -9.69 11.90
CA PHE A 115 14.79 -8.58 10.96
C PHE A 115 15.34 -7.33 11.65
N ASP A 116 16.21 -6.63 10.93
CA ASP A 116 16.84 -5.39 11.37
C ASP A 116 15.96 -4.17 11.07
N SER A 117 15.03 -4.30 10.12
CA SER A 117 14.02 -3.28 9.77
C SER A 117 12.84 -3.92 9.05
N ALA A 118 11.71 -3.20 9.00
CA ALA A 118 10.55 -3.61 8.21
C ALA A 118 9.85 -2.41 7.56
N SER A 119 9.06 -2.71 6.51
CA SER A 119 8.17 -1.77 5.83
C SER A 119 6.78 -2.38 5.62
N CYS A 120 5.76 -1.51 5.54
CA CYS A 120 4.44 -1.85 5.00
C CYS A 120 3.87 -0.62 4.31
N SER A 121 3.86 -0.61 2.97
CA SER A 121 3.39 0.52 2.18
C SER A 121 1.95 0.27 1.71
N PHE A 122 1.00 1.11 2.15
CA PHE A 122 -0.42 1.04 1.80
C PHE A 122 -1.11 -0.30 2.05
N GLY A 123 -0.56 -1.14 2.96
CA GLY A 123 -1.08 -2.48 3.25
C GLY A 123 -1.91 -2.57 4.53
N ILE A 124 -1.56 -1.79 5.56
CA ILE A 124 -2.08 -1.95 6.93
C ILE A 124 -3.61 -1.82 7.05
N PHE A 125 -4.24 -0.95 6.27
CA PHE A 125 -5.69 -0.71 6.33
C PHE A 125 -6.53 -1.81 5.66
N PHE A 126 -5.91 -2.75 4.94
CA PHE A 126 -6.58 -3.94 4.42
C PHE A 126 -6.64 -5.08 5.44
N LEU A 127 -5.84 -5.02 6.49
CA LEU A 127 -5.80 -6.09 7.49
C LEU A 127 -7.08 -6.13 8.33
N PRO A 128 -7.62 -7.31 8.62
CA PRO A 128 -8.78 -7.46 9.51
C PRO A 128 -8.52 -6.89 10.91
N ASP A 129 -7.33 -7.18 11.47
CA ASP A 129 -6.91 -6.75 12.81
C ASP A 129 -5.49 -6.12 12.74
N PRO A 130 -5.38 -4.81 12.45
CA PRO A 130 -4.10 -4.12 12.39
C PRO A 130 -3.34 -4.13 13.73
N ALA A 131 -4.05 -4.11 14.86
CA ALA A 131 -3.42 -4.11 16.19
C ALA A 131 -2.73 -5.46 16.47
N LYS A 132 -3.36 -6.59 16.12
CA LYS A 132 -2.74 -7.92 16.21
C LYS A 132 -1.54 -8.02 15.27
N ALA A 133 -1.69 -7.55 14.03
CA ALA A 133 -0.64 -7.57 13.02
C ALA A 133 0.61 -6.81 13.49
N LEU A 134 0.45 -5.58 14.00
CA LEU A 134 1.56 -4.77 14.51
C LEU A 134 2.32 -5.47 15.65
N LYS A 135 1.64 -6.22 16.52
CA LYS A 135 2.30 -7.04 17.56
C LYS A 135 3.11 -8.18 16.94
N SER A 136 2.59 -8.84 15.92
CA SER A 136 3.34 -9.86 15.17
C SER A 136 4.56 -9.27 14.47
N TRP A 137 4.43 -8.06 13.89
CA TRP A 137 5.55 -7.36 13.25
C TRP A 137 6.61 -6.95 14.27
N LEU A 138 6.18 -6.42 15.42
CA LEU A 138 7.10 -6.10 16.52
C LEU A 138 7.88 -7.33 17.00
N ARG A 139 7.23 -8.50 17.09
CA ARG A 139 7.86 -9.75 17.54
C ARG A 139 9.05 -10.12 16.67
N VAL A 140 8.89 -10.10 15.35
CA VAL A 140 9.93 -10.53 14.40
C VAL A 140 11.08 -9.55 14.23
N LEU A 141 10.92 -8.31 14.67
CA LEU A 141 11.95 -7.28 14.64
C LEU A 141 12.96 -7.47 15.78
N LYS A 142 14.23 -7.17 15.51
CA LYS A 142 15.28 -7.11 16.55
C LYS A 142 15.09 -5.89 17.46
N PRO A 143 15.61 -5.89 18.70
CA PRO A 143 15.72 -4.68 19.51
C PRO A 143 16.44 -3.56 18.74
N GLY A 144 15.91 -2.34 18.79
CA GLY A 144 16.42 -1.19 18.04
C GLY A 144 16.03 -1.12 16.56
N ALA A 145 15.36 -2.14 16.04
CA ALA A 145 14.92 -2.17 14.63
C ALA A 145 13.86 -1.08 14.35
N THR A 146 13.92 -0.51 13.15
CA THR A 146 12.97 0.48 12.66
C THR A 146 11.91 -0.16 11.76
N ILE A 147 10.65 0.23 11.96
CA ILE A 147 9.56 -0.03 11.02
C ILE A 147 9.11 1.26 10.34
N GLY A 148 8.73 1.19 9.06
CA GLY A 148 8.12 2.29 8.33
C GLY A 148 6.80 1.87 7.69
N LEU A 149 5.80 2.76 7.75
CA LEU A 149 4.48 2.54 7.15
C LEU A 149 4.10 3.72 6.28
N THR A 150 3.23 3.50 5.29
CA THR A 150 2.59 4.59 4.56
C THR A 150 1.08 4.43 4.52
N THR A 151 0.37 5.54 4.60
CA THR A 151 -1.07 5.64 4.36
C THR A 151 -1.40 6.89 3.56
N PHE A 152 -2.61 6.96 3.01
CA PHE A 152 -3.09 8.16 2.35
C PHE A 152 -3.49 9.22 3.38
N GLY A 153 -3.17 10.49 3.12
CA GLY A 153 -3.67 11.61 3.90
C GLY A 153 -5.15 11.92 3.63
N VAL A 154 -5.73 12.83 4.42
CA VAL A 154 -7.16 13.15 4.42
C VAL A 154 -7.67 13.50 3.02
N ASP A 155 -6.97 14.38 2.30
CA ASP A 155 -7.41 14.89 1.01
C ASP A 155 -6.80 14.13 -0.18
N ALA A 156 -6.27 12.91 0.05
CA ALA A 156 -5.66 12.13 -1.02
C ALA A 156 -6.68 11.79 -2.11
N MET A 157 -6.31 12.12 -3.37
CA MET A 157 -7.12 11.95 -4.57
C MET A 157 -8.40 12.80 -4.62
N MET A 158 -8.58 13.77 -3.70
CA MET A 158 -9.73 14.66 -3.73
C MET A 158 -9.56 15.76 -4.80
N PRO A 159 -10.65 16.20 -5.45
CA PRO A 159 -12.06 15.80 -5.25
C PRO A 159 -12.47 14.55 -6.07
N MET A 160 -11.63 14.04 -6.97
CA MET A 160 -11.98 12.94 -7.88
C MET A 160 -12.45 11.69 -7.14
N MET A 161 -11.76 11.30 -6.06
CA MET A 161 -12.14 10.14 -5.25
C MET A 161 -13.49 10.35 -4.55
N GLN A 162 -13.79 11.55 -4.09
CA GLN A 162 -15.09 11.87 -3.50
C GLN A 162 -16.21 11.65 -4.52
N ASN A 163 -16.05 12.17 -5.74
CA ASN A 163 -17.01 12.01 -6.83
C ASN A 163 -17.22 10.53 -7.18
N PHE A 164 -16.12 9.75 -7.25
CA PHE A 164 -16.17 8.30 -7.49
C PHE A 164 -17.00 7.59 -6.41
N LEU A 165 -16.68 7.82 -5.14
CA LEU A 165 -17.38 7.16 -4.01
C LEU A 165 -18.85 7.55 -3.95
N GLN A 166 -19.21 8.82 -4.14
CA GLN A 166 -20.60 9.28 -4.18
C GLN A 166 -21.41 8.59 -5.29
N GLN A 167 -20.81 8.41 -6.48
CA GLN A 167 -21.49 7.69 -7.56
C GLN A 167 -21.66 6.20 -7.25
N VAL A 168 -20.64 5.54 -6.66
CA VAL A 168 -20.73 4.14 -6.22
C VAL A 168 -21.84 3.98 -5.18
N GLU A 169 -21.89 4.86 -4.17
CA GLU A 169 -22.94 4.85 -3.13
C GLU A 169 -24.35 5.08 -3.72
N SER A 170 -24.49 5.93 -4.75
CA SER A 170 -25.78 6.17 -5.42
C SER A 170 -26.35 4.93 -6.14
N MET A 171 -25.53 3.88 -6.29
CA MET A 171 -25.93 2.58 -6.86
C MET A 171 -26.21 1.51 -5.79
N ASP A 172 -26.33 1.90 -4.52
CA ASP A 172 -26.48 0.99 -3.38
C ASP A 172 -25.33 0.00 -3.20
N ILE A 173 -24.14 0.32 -3.75
CA ILE A 173 -22.94 -0.50 -3.59
C ILE A 173 -22.29 -0.16 -2.25
N SER A 174 -22.16 -1.16 -1.39
CA SER A 174 -21.54 -1.00 -0.08
C SER A 174 -20.00 -0.95 -0.19
N ILE A 175 -19.39 0.10 0.35
CA ILE A 175 -17.95 0.26 0.40
C ILE A 175 -17.42 -0.49 1.63
N LEU A 176 -17.11 -1.78 1.46
CA LEU A 176 -16.55 -2.61 2.52
C LEU A 176 -15.21 -2.04 2.99
N GLY A 177 -15.07 -1.85 4.29
CA GLY A 177 -13.83 -1.34 4.89
C GLY A 177 -13.65 0.19 4.80
N SER A 178 -14.61 0.95 4.24
CA SER A 178 -14.52 2.41 4.12
C SER A 178 -14.17 3.12 5.44
N LYS A 179 -14.83 2.75 6.53
CA LYS A 179 -14.55 3.30 7.87
C LYS A 179 -13.12 3.04 8.33
N LYS A 180 -12.56 1.87 7.98
CA LYS A 180 -11.18 1.54 8.33
C LYS A 180 -10.19 2.34 7.51
N ILE A 181 -10.38 2.40 6.18
CA ILE A 181 -9.53 3.22 5.30
C ILE A 181 -9.58 4.68 5.74
N GLU A 182 -10.78 5.21 6.07
CA GLU A 182 -10.96 6.57 6.55
C GLU A 182 -10.24 6.81 7.88
N ALA A 183 -10.29 5.86 8.82
CA ALA A 183 -9.56 5.96 10.09
C ALA A 183 -8.04 6.11 9.88
N PHE A 184 -7.47 5.39 8.91
CA PHE A 184 -6.04 5.47 8.58
C PHE A 184 -5.62 6.73 7.81
N ARG A 185 -6.58 7.56 7.36
CA ARG A 185 -6.31 8.92 6.86
C ARG A 185 -5.96 9.90 7.98
N ASN A 186 -6.37 9.60 9.22
CA ASN A 186 -5.96 10.36 10.40
C ASN A 186 -4.63 9.80 10.92
N PRO A 187 -3.52 10.58 10.92
CA PRO A 187 -2.23 10.10 11.39
C PRO A 187 -2.22 9.71 12.86
N GLU A 188 -3.02 10.36 13.72
CA GLU A 188 -3.11 10.06 15.15
C GLU A 188 -3.56 8.61 15.39
N HIS A 189 -4.49 8.09 14.56
CA HIS A 189 -4.95 6.72 14.68
C HIS A 189 -3.81 5.71 14.48
N CYS A 190 -2.97 5.90 13.45
CA CYS A 190 -1.84 5.01 13.18
C CYS A 190 -0.74 5.14 14.25
N LEU A 191 -0.45 6.37 14.71
CA LEU A 191 0.50 6.61 15.80
C LEU A 191 0.08 5.93 17.11
N GLN A 192 -1.21 5.98 17.43
CA GLN A 192 -1.76 5.30 18.61
C GLN A 192 -1.63 3.78 18.47
N LEU A 193 -1.99 3.21 17.32
CA LEU A 193 -1.86 1.77 17.06
C LEU A 193 -0.41 1.28 17.20
N LEU A 194 0.56 2.04 16.67
CA LEU A 194 1.98 1.73 16.82
C LEU A 194 2.41 1.72 18.31
N THR A 195 1.99 2.73 19.05
CA THR A 195 2.30 2.86 20.49
C THR A 195 1.68 1.71 21.29
N ASP A 196 0.41 1.39 21.05
CA ASP A 196 -0.33 0.32 21.73
C ASP A 196 0.23 -1.07 21.41
N ALA A 197 0.82 -1.24 20.22
CA ALA A 197 1.51 -2.47 19.85
C ALA A 197 2.87 -2.62 20.55
N GLY A 198 3.40 -1.56 21.17
CA GLY A 198 4.67 -1.57 21.90
C GLY A 198 5.86 -0.96 21.15
N PHE A 199 5.63 -0.31 20.01
CA PHE A 199 6.65 0.48 19.34
C PHE A 199 6.92 1.78 20.09
N GLN A 200 8.13 2.30 19.97
CA GLN A 200 8.60 3.56 20.57
C GLN A 200 8.97 4.55 19.48
N ASN A 201 9.08 5.84 19.84
CA ASN A 201 9.48 6.91 18.94
C ASN A 201 8.63 6.96 17.65
N ALA A 202 7.34 6.64 17.78
CA ALA A 202 6.42 6.72 16.65
C ALA A 202 6.30 8.18 16.19
N ALA A 203 6.57 8.41 14.92
CA ALA A 203 6.51 9.72 14.29
C ALA A 203 5.82 9.62 12.93
N CYS A 204 5.17 10.69 12.50
CA CYS A 204 4.54 10.83 11.20
C CYS A 204 5.01 12.11 10.50
N GLU A 205 5.39 11.99 9.25
CA GLU A 205 5.60 13.10 8.32
C GLU A 205 4.60 12.98 7.17
N THR A 206 3.91 14.06 6.84
CA THR A 206 3.05 14.10 5.66
C THR A 206 3.77 14.81 4.53
N LYS A 207 3.86 14.16 3.36
CA LYS A 207 4.48 14.73 2.17
C LYS A 207 3.53 14.71 0.99
N GLN A 208 3.50 15.82 0.23
CA GLN A 208 2.79 15.85 -1.05
C GLN A 208 3.57 15.04 -2.09
N MET A 209 2.94 13.99 -2.61
CA MET A 209 3.48 13.08 -3.63
C MET A 209 2.68 13.17 -4.94
N GLY A 210 1.84 14.21 -5.09
CA GLY A 210 0.99 14.43 -6.24
C GLY A 210 1.74 14.74 -7.53
N TYR A 211 1.05 14.55 -8.63
CA TYR A 211 1.53 14.82 -9.99
C TYR A 211 0.35 15.05 -10.92
N HIS A 212 0.63 15.57 -12.12
CA HIS A 212 -0.40 15.72 -13.14
C HIS A 212 -0.59 14.42 -13.94
N LEU A 213 -1.84 13.99 -14.06
CA LEU A 213 -2.28 13.00 -15.04
C LEU A 213 -2.34 13.70 -16.40
N ALA A 214 -1.90 13.01 -17.45
CA ALA A 214 -1.87 13.60 -18.79
C ALA A 214 -3.28 13.73 -19.40
N LYS A 215 -4.15 12.79 -19.06
CA LYS A 215 -5.50 12.67 -19.62
C LYS A 215 -6.46 12.04 -18.60
N ALA A 216 -7.76 12.19 -18.84
CA ALA A 216 -8.80 11.66 -17.94
C ALA A 216 -8.78 10.14 -17.84
N GLU A 217 -8.36 9.44 -18.90
CA GLU A 217 -8.22 7.98 -18.90
C GLU A 217 -7.20 7.49 -17.86
N ASP A 218 -6.17 8.29 -17.53
CA ASP A 218 -5.20 7.93 -16.49
C ASP A 218 -5.88 7.83 -15.13
N TRP A 219 -6.92 8.65 -14.84
CA TRP A 219 -7.74 8.51 -13.65
C TRP A 219 -8.51 7.19 -13.63
N TRP A 220 -9.13 6.82 -14.75
CA TRP A 220 -9.82 5.54 -14.86
C TRP A 220 -8.87 4.35 -14.71
N GLU A 221 -7.69 4.39 -15.33
CA GLU A 221 -6.65 3.37 -15.17
C GLU A 221 -6.25 3.19 -13.69
N MET A 222 -6.11 4.29 -12.94
CA MET A 222 -5.84 4.23 -11.49
C MET A 222 -6.94 3.51 -10.73
N LEU A 223 -8.20 3.84 -11.00
CA LEU A 223 -9.35 3.21 -10.34
C LEU A 223 -9.44 1.72 -10.70
N TYR A 224 -9.22 1.40 -11.97
CA TYR A 224 -9.44 0.07 -12.53
C TYR A 224 -8.31 -0.92 -12.20
N HIS A 225 -7.11 -0.42 -11.96
CA HIS A 225 -5.92 -1.22 -11.69
C HIS A 225 -5.40 -1.11 -10.24
N SER A 226 -6.24 -0.63 -9.32
CA SER A 226 -5.91 -0.55 -7.89
C SER A 226 -6.96 -1.23 -7.01
N GLY A 227 -6.88 -1.04 -5.70
CA GLY A 227 -7.83 -1.60 -4.73
C GLY A 227 -9.30 -1.17 -4.94
N THR A 228 -9.55 -0.08 -5.68
CA THR A 228 -10.91 0.36 -6.04
C THR A 228 -11.58 -0.55 -7.07
N ARG A 229 -10.83 -1.44 -7.73
CA ARG A 229 -11.35 -2.45 -8.65
C ARG A 229 -12.50 -3.25 -8.04
N GLY A 230 -12.42 -3.61 -6.77
CA GLY A 230 -13.47 -4.36 -6.08
C GLY A 230 -14.80 -3.62 -5.96
N LEU A 231 -14.80 -2.29 -6.05
CA LEU A 231 -16.03 -1.48 -6.13
C LEU A 231 -16.57 -1.46 -7.55
N ILE A 232 -15.69 -1.30 -8.54
CA ILE A 232 -16.06 -1.25 -9.96
C ILE A 232 -16.69 -2.57 -10.41
N GLU A 233 -16.22 -3.71 -9.93
CA GLU A 233 -16.76 -5.03 -10.26
C GLU A 233 -18.18 -5.28 -9.72
N GLN A 234 -18.64 -4.48 -8.76
CA GLN A 234 -20.00 -4.54 -8.24
C GLN A 234 -21.00 -3.69 -9.07
N ILE A 235 -20.49 -2.84 -9.97
CA ILE A 235 -21.33 -1.99 -10.82
C ILE A 235 -22.03 -2.88 -11.86
N PRO A 236 -23.37 -2.80 -12.01
CA PRO A 236 -24.09 -3.53 -13.04
C PRO A 236 -23.51 -3.29 -14.43
N ALA A 237 -23.34 -4.35 -15.23
CA ALA A 237 -22.68 -4.29 -16.53
C ALA A 237 -23.28 -3.24 -17.47
N GLU A 238 -24.61 -3.08 -17.46
CA GLU A 238 -25.37 -2.11 -18.24
C GLU A 238 -25.12 -0.66 -17.79
N ARG A 239 -24.64 -0.42 -16.58
CA ARG A 239 -24.30 0.92 -16.05
C ARG A 239 -22.82 1.26 -16.15
N LEU A 240 -21.96 0.27 -16.30
CA LEU A 240 -20.50 0.45 -16.21
C LEU A 240 -19.97 1.45 -17.27
N SER A 241 -20.46 1.39 -18.51
CA SER A 241 -20.04 2.31 -19.56
C SER A 241 -20.42 3.76 -19.24
N ALA A 242 -21.65 3.99 -18.78
CA ALA A 242 -22.12 5.33 -18.40
C ALA A 242 -21.35 5.85 -17.17
N PHE A 243 -21.09 4.99 -16.19
CA PHE A 243 -20.29 5.31 -14.99
C PHE A 243 -18.86 5.74 -15.39
N MET A 244 -18.20 4.95 -16.23
CA MET A 244 -16.86 5.29 -16.76
C MET A 244 -16.87 6.65 -17.47
N GLN A 245 -17.83 6.90 -18.35
CA GLN A 245 -17.93 8.18 -19.09
C GLN A 245 -18.10 9.36 -18.13
N GLN A 246 -18.88 9.23 -17.06
CA GLN A 246 -19.03 10.28 -16.05
C GLN A 246 -17.71 10.54 -15.31
N GLN A 247 -16.97 9.49 -14.94
CA GLN A 247 -15.65 9.63 -14.30
C GLN A 247 -14.66 10.35 -15.21
N LEU A 248 -14.61 9.99 -16.50
CA LEU A 248 -13.75 10.66 -17.50
C LEU A 248 -14.12 12.12 -17.68
N GLN A 249 -15.42 12.43 -17.83
CA GLN A 249 -15.90 13.80 -18.00
C GLN A 249 -15.60 14.68 -16.78
N GLN A 250 -15.77 14.15 -15.56
CA GLN A 250 -15.43 14.85 -14.33
C GLN A 250 -13.93 15.12 -14.22
N ALA A 251 -13.10 14.13 -14.51
CA ALA A 251 -11.65 14.30 -14.49
C ALA A 251 -11.19 15.32 -15.55
N ASP A 252 -11.73 15.25 -16.78
CA ASP A 252 -11.39 16.19 -17.85
C ASP A 252 -11.80 17.62 -17.55
N SER A 253 -12.91 17.82 -16.84
CA SER A 253 -13.37 19.17 -16.39
C SER A 253 -12.37 19.86 -15.45
N MET A 254 -11.45 19.13 -14.82
CA MET A 254 -10.41 19.65 -13.93
C MET A 254 -9.05 19.84 -14.63
N LYS A 255 -8.99 19.57 -15.94
CA LYS A 255 -7.76 19.65 -16.73
C LYS A 255 -7.29 21.10 -16.91
N THR A 256 -6.00 21.31 -16.69
CA THR A 256 -5.28 22.57 -16.93
C THR A 256 -4.27 22.39 -18.07
N CYS A 257 -3.46 23.39 -18.38
CA CYS A 257 -2.35 23.29 -19.34
C CYS A 257 -1.30 22.24 -18.92
N ASP A 258 -1.16 21.98 -17.60
CA ASP A 258 -0.21 21.02 -17.06
C ASP A 258 -0.80 19.60 -16.93
N GLY A 259 -2.10 19.42 -17.21
CA GLY A 259 -2.85 18.18 -17.03
C GLY A 259 -3.82 18.24 -15.87
N ILE A 260 -4.21 17.07 -15.34
CA ILE A 260 -5.16 16.95 -14.24
C ILE A 260 -4.36 16.70 -12.94
N TRP A 261 -4.42 17.63 -12.00
CA TRP A 261 -3.69 17.48 -10.74
C TRP A 261 -4.25 16.33 -9.89
N LEU A 262 -3.41 15.33 -9.64
CA LEU A 262 -3.69 14.27 -8.68
C LEU A 262 -3.11 14.65 -7.32
N ASN A 263 -3.96 15.06 -6.39
CA ASN A 263 -3.58 15.42 -5.04
C ASN A 263 -3.25 14.16 -4.23
N LEU A 264 -2.01 14.01 -3.76
CA LEU A 264 -1.56 12.81 -3.03
C LEU A 264 -0.75 13.19 -1.78
N PRO A 265 -1.36 13.76 -0.74
CA PRO A 265 -0.71 13.80 0.57
C PRO A 265 -0.57 12.37 1.09
N ILE A 266 0.66 11.97 1.38
CA ILE A 266 1.00 10.65 1.91
C ILE A 266 1.59 10.81 3.31
N HIS A 267 1.08 10.04 4.25
CA HIS A 267 1.64 9.91 5.58
C HIS A 267 2.75 8.86 5.58
N PHE A 268 3.91 9.23 6.06
CA PHE A 268 5.06 8.35 6.29
C PHE A 268 5.25 8.22 7.80
N PHE A 269 5.03 7.03 8.32
CA PHE A 269 5.25 6.72 9.72
C PHE A 269 6.58 6.00 9.88
N THR A 270 7.28 6.31 10.96
CA THR A 270 8.43 5.53 11.44
C THR A 270 8.26 5.27 12.94
N ALA A 271 8.69 4.09 13.39
CA ALA A 271 8.72 3.74 14.79
C ALA A 271 9.84 2.74 15.04
N THR A 272 10.26 2.58 16.30
CA THR A 272 11.36 1.68 16.65
C THR A 272 10.91 0.65 17.68
N LYS A 273 11.49 -0.56 17.61
CA LYS A 273 11.39 -1.53 18.69
C LYS A 273 12.36 -1.13 19.80
N LYS A 274 11.90 -1.17 21.05
CA LYS A 274 12.72 -0.88 22.24
C LYS A 274 14.06 -1.61 22.19
N THR A 275 15.15 -0.91 22.41
CA THR A 275 16.46 -1.49 22.74
C THR A 275 16.39 -2.19 24.09
N LEU A 276 17.05 -3.32 24.25
CA LEU A 276 17.11 -4.06 25.53
C LEU A 276 17.84 -3.26 26.59
#